data_bf32bfe394e18a2108428287d2e7c3fe
#
_entry.id   bf32bfe394e18a2108428287d2e7c3fe
#
_cell.length_a   1.000
_cell.length_b   1.000
_cell.length_c   1.000
_cell.angle_alpha   90.00
_cell.angle_beta   90.00
_cell.angle_gamma   90.00
#
_symmetry.space_group_name_H-M   'P 1'
#
loop_
_entity.id
_entity.type
_entity.pdbx_description
1 polymer ?
#
loop_
_entity_poly.entity_id
_entity_poly.type
_entity_poly.pdbx_seq_one_letter_code
_entity_poly.pdbx_strand_id
1 'polypeptide(L)'
;MNSIRKIIIVLSLLMFLLPFVACSTLFPPPKPKATVAVAPEKVELAFPGILRVPIVFTGTGWAPKEMVVVDMVLPQGVEMKGVKPGEDVGIAYGQADDAGNFKGEVPATAKLNTIFRVGWTPILAPDPKTLNPIPPGVYKIKASGADSGALATTTLEFVKPAPPKQ
;
A
#
# COMPACT_ATOMS: atom_id res chain seq x y z
N MET A 1 -39.70 -12.53 -60.68
CA MET A 1 -40.05 -13.02 -59.30
C MET A 1 -38.90 -13.70 -58.59
N ASN A 2 -37.80 -14.08 -59.26
CA ASN A 2 -36.67 -14.80 -58.63
C ASN A 2 -35.58 -13.90 -58.01
N SER A 3 -35.42 -12.67 -58.47
CA SER A 3 -34.37 -11.76 -57.97
C SER A 3 -34.66 -11.22 -56.59
N ILE A 4 -35.94 -10.86 -56.30
CA ILE A 4 -36.31 -10.32 -54.99
C ILE A 4 -36.19 -11.39 -53.87
N ARG A 5 -36.50 -12.65 -54.16
CA ARG A 5 -36.32 -13.77 -53.21
C ARG A 5 -34.84 -13.98 -52.86
N LYS A 6 -33.92 -13.87 -53.82
CA LYS A 6 -32.48 -13.99 -53.59
C LYS A 6 -31.94 -12.86 -52.73
N ILE A 7 -32.43 -11.63 -52.94
CA ILE A 7 -32.03 -10.46 -52.14
C ILE A 7 -32.48 -10.58 -50.67
N ILE A 8 -33.71 -11.06 -50.44
CA ILE A 8 -34.24 -11.27 -49.09
C ILE A 8 -33.46 -12.36 -48.35
N ILE A 9 -33.09 -13.44 -49.02
CA ILE A 9 -32.31 -14.53 -48.42
C ILE A 9 -30.90 -14.06 -48.04
N VAL A 10 -30.24 -13.26 -48.90
CA VAL A 10 -28.90 -12.73 -48.65
C VAL A 10 -28.93 -11.70 -47.48
N LEU A 11 -29.98 -10.86 -47.45
CA LEU A 11 -30.13 -9.88 -46.35
C LEU A 11 -30.43 -10.56 -45.01
N SER A 12 -31.22 -11.65 -45.02
CA SER A 12 -31.51 -12.45 -43.81
C SER A 12 -30.29 -13.19 -43.31
N LEU A 13 -29.42 -13.69 -44.19
CA LEU A 13 -28.17 -14.38 -43.83
C LEU A 13 -27.12 -13.42 -43.25
N LEU A 14 -27.08 -12.18 -43.77
CA LEU A 14 -26.18 -11.13 -43.27
C LEU A 14 -26.53 -10.65 -41.88
N MET A 15 -27.83 -10.65 -41.52
CA MET A 15 -28.33 -10.23 -40.23
C MET A 15 -28.09 -11.27 -39.11
N PHE A 16 -27.80 -12.52 -39.48
CA PHE A 16 -27.52 -13.60 -38.52
C PHE A 16 -26.04 -13.74 -38.16
N LEU A 17 -25.14 -13.06 -38.91
CA LEU A 17 -23.69 -13.11 -38.69
C LEU A 17 -23.15 -12.00 -37.74
N LEU A 18 -23.99 -11.04 -37.33
CA LEU A 18 -23.59 -9.89 -36.52
C LEU A 18 -23.58 -10.07 -34.99
N PRO A 19 -24.18 -11.10 -34.34
CA PRO A 19 -24.17 -11.16 -32.88
C PRO A 19 -22.98 -11.84 -32.24
N PHE A 20 -22.01 -12.38 -33.00
CA PHE A 20 -20.91 -13.18 -32.39
C PHE A 20 -19.67 -12.38 -31.99
N VAL A 21 -19.56 -11.10 -32.34
CA VAL A 21 -18.36 -10.28 -32.01
C VAL A 21 -18.54 -9.44 -30.75
N ALA A 22 -19.76 -9.33 -30.18
CA ALA A 22 -20.06 -8.41 -29.10
C ALA A 22 -19.93 -8.97 -27.66
N CYS A 23 -19.59 -10.25 -27.49
CA CYS A 23 -19.58 -10.88 -26.16
C CYS A 23 -18.25 -10.86 -25.40
N SER A 24 -17.15 -10.38 -25.99
CA SER A 24 -15.85 -10.36 -25.29
C SER A 24 -15.59 -9.13 -24.41
N THR A 25 -16.47 -8.13 -24.43
CA THR A 25 -16.30 -6.89 -23.64
C THR A 25 -17.17 -6.82 -22.38
N LEU A 26 -18.03 -7.82 -22.15
CA LEU A 26 -18.99 -7.79 -21.03
C LEU A 26 -18.38 -8.18 -19.67
N PHE A 27 -17.21 -8.80 -19.67
CA PHE A 27 -16.50 -9.14 -18.43
C PHE A 27 -15.06 -8.62 -18.53
N PRO A 28 -14.77 -7.45 -17.95
CA PRO A 28 -13.38 -7.02 -17.85
C PRO A 28 -12.59 -8.11 -17.10
N PRO A 29 -11.36 -8.41 -17.52
CA PRO A 29 -10.53 -9.39 -16.83
C PRO A 29 -10.45 -9.01 -15.34
N PRO A 30 -10.46 -10.00 -14.44
CA PRO A 30 -10.36 -9.73 -13.01
C PRO A 30 -9.11 -8.89 -12.76
N LYS A 31 -9.28 -7.75 -12.08
CA LYS A 31 -8.15 -6.90 -11.71
C LYS A 31 -7.16 -7.72 -10.89
N PRO A 32 -5.86 -7.65 -11.19
CA PRO A 32 -4.86 -8.35 -10.38
C PRO A 32 -5.02 -7.94 -8.92
N LYS A 33 -4.93 -8.90 -8.02
CA LYS A 33 -5.04 -8.65 -6.59
C LYS A 33 -3.78 -7.89 -6.14
N ALA A 34 -3.97 -6.73 -5.53
CA ALA A 34 -2.88 -5.94 -4.98
C ALA A 34 -2.11 -6.74 -3.91
N THR A 35 -0.79 -6.58 -3.90
CA THR A 35 0.12 -7.19 -2.92
C THR A 35 0.98 -6.13 -2.27
N VAL A 36 1.49 -6.42 -1.07
CA VAL A 36 2.50 -5.61 -0.38
C VAL A 36 3.45 -6.50 0.40
N ALA A 37 4.73 -6.20 0.33
CA ALA A 37 5.79 -6.80 1.14
C ALA A 37 6.64 -5.69 1.76
N VAL A 38 7.38 -5.98 2.83
CA VAL A 38 8.28 -5.05 3.50
C VAL A 38 9.68 -5.64 3.61
N ALA A 39 10.69 -4.81 3.46
CA ALA A 39 12.09 -5.17 3.70
C ALA A 39 12.79 -4.04 4.50
N PRO A 40 13.48 -4.39 5.60
CA PRO A 40 13.49 -5.69 6.27
C PRO A 40 12.15 -5.98 7.00
N GLU A 41 11.80 -7.25 7.17
CA GLU A 41 10.60 -7.66 7.93
C GLU A 41 10.72 -7.43 9.43
N LYS A 42 11.96 -7.30 9.91
CA LYS A 42 12.31 -7.11 11.33
C LYS A 42 13.26 -5.92 11.47
N VAL A 43 12.92 -4.99 12.37
CA VAL A 43 13.65 -3.74 12.59
C VAL A 43 13.92 -3.54 14.07
N GLU A 44 15.17 -3.22 14.42
CA GLU A 44 15.53 -2.88 15.80
C GLU A 44 15.13 -1.44 16.13
N LEU A 45 14.52 -1.25 17.32
CA LEU A 45 14.21 0.07 17.87
C LEU A 45 15.44 0.75 18.47
N ALA A 46 16.55 0.79 17.72
CA ALA A 46 17.83 1.37 18.13
C ALA A 46 17.97 2.81 17.64
N PHE A 47 17.78 3.79 18.52
CA PHE A 47 18.00 5.19 18.19
C PHE A 47 19.47 5.60 18.41
N PRO A 48 20.09 6.39 17.52
CA PRO A 48 19.56 6.93 16.26
C PRO A 48 19.73 6.00 15.04
N GLY A 49 20.25 4.79 15.23
CA GLY A 49 20.62 3.85 14.16
C GLY A 49 19.49 3.57 13.16
N ILE A 50 18.25 3.40 13.63
CA ILE A 50 17.06 3.14 12.81
C ILE A 50 16.81 4.22 11.74
N LEU A 51 17.23 5.45 11.97
CA LEU A 51 17.03 6.54 10.99
C LEU A 51 17.75 6.25 9.67
N ARG A 52 18.81 5.43 9.72
CA ARG A 52 19.62 5.02 8.56
C ARG A 52 19.16 3.68 7.96
N VAL A 53 18.31 2.92 8.65
CA VAL A 53 17.79 1.65 8.14
C VAL A 53 16.69 1.95 7.13
N PRO A 54 16.83 1.58 5.85
CA PRO A 54 15.74 1.72 4.89
C PRO A 54 14.65 0.69 5.20
N ILE A 55 13.45 1.16 5.51
CA ILE A 55 12.25 0.32 5.62
C ILE A 55 11.46 0.56 4.36
N VAL A 56 11.45 -0.41 3.45
CA VAL A 56 10.91 -0.26 2.10
C VAL A 56 9.73 -1.20 1.92
N PHE A 57 8.62 -0.66 1.47
CA PHE A 57 7.45 -1.41 1.02
C PHE A 57 7.48 -1.55 -0.49
N THR A 58 7.21 -2.74 -0.99
CA THR A 58 7.07 -3.03 -2.41
C THR A 58 5.79 -3.83 -2.64
N GLY A 59 5.20 -3.70 -3.82
CA GLY A 59 3.99 -4.44 -4.14
C GLY A 59 3.67 -4.42 -5.62
N THR A 60 2.69 -5.21 -6.03
CA THR A 60 2.23 -5.33 -7.42
C THR A 60 0.71 -5.38 -7.47
N GLY A 61 0.13 -5.22 -8.66
CA GLY A 61 -1.32 -5.33 -8.86
C GLY A 61 -2.09 -4.06 -8.49
N TRP A 62 -1.41 -2.94 -8.35
CA TRP A 62 -2.00 -1.61 -8.16
C TRP A 62 -2.45 -1.01 -9.50
N ALA A 63 -3.33 -0.01 -9.48
CA ALA A 63 -3.66 0.69 -10.71
C ALA A 63 -2.44 1.49 -11.22
N PRO A 64 -2.25 1.61 -12.55
CA PRO A 64 -1.16 2.41 -13.10
C PRO A 64 -1.18 3.85 -12.58
N LYS A 65 -0.02 4.35 -12.14
CA LYS A 65 0.19 5.72 -11.62
C LYS A 65 -0.60 6.05 -10.36
N GLU A 66 -1.23 5.06 -9.74
CA GLU A 66 -1.99 5.24 -8.51
C GLU A 66 -1.07 5.59 -7.33
N MET A 67 -1.52 6.50 -6.49
CA MET A 67 -0.89 6.73 -5.19
C MET A 67 -1.27 5.60 -4.24
N VAL A 68 -0.25 4.95 -3.67
CA VAL A 68 -0.43 3.90 -2.66
C VAL A 68 0.02 4.46 -1.32
N VAL A 69 -0.89 4.46 -0.35
CA VAL A 69 -0.62 4.85 1.04
C VAL A 69 -0.38 3.61 1.88
N VAL A 70 0.63 3.68 2.74
CA VAL A 70 0.98 2.59 3.66
C VAL A 70 0.77 3.05 5.08
N ASP A 71 -0.14 2.39 5.77
CA ASP A 71 -0.54 2.66 7.13
C ASP A 71 -0.10 1.54 8.06
N MET A 72 0.30 1.91 9.27
CA MET A 72 0.52 1.01 10.38
C MET A 72 -0.70 1.04 11.31
N VAL A 73 -1.27 -0.13 11.59
CA VAL A 73 -2.37 -0.26 12.56
C VAL A 73 -1.80 -0.24 13.98
N LEU A 74 -2.22 0.73 14.78
CA LEU A 74 -1.79 0.80 16.17
C LEU A 74 -2.44 -0.32 16.99
N PRO A 75 -1.67 -1.16 17.70
CA PRO A 75 -2.22 -2.17 18.61
C PRO A 75 -3.02 -1.54 19.75
N GLN A 76 -3.91 -2.33 20.35
CA GLN A 76 -4.58 -1.95 21.58
C GLN A 76 -3.55 -1.63 22.67
N GLY A 77 -3.77 -0.53 23.40
CA GLY A 77 -2.88 -0.07 24.47
C GLY A 77 -1.67 0.75 24.01
N VAL A 78 -1.48 0.96 22.72
CA VAL A 78 -0.50 1.93 22.20
C VAL A 78 -1.19 3.26 21.99
N GLU A 79 -0.85 4.24 22.83
CA GLU A 79 -1.37 5.60 22.70
C GLU A 79 -0.45 6.46 21.83
N MET A 80 -1.03 7.22 20.93
CA MET A 80 -0.35 8.23 20.14
C MET A 80 -1.20 9.49 20.13
N LYS A 81 -0.58 10.64 20.37
CA LYS A 81 -1.29 11.93 20.39
C LYS A 81 -2.07 12.15 19.09
N GLY A 82 -3.38 12.27 19.22
CA GLY A 82 -4.27 12.50 18.07
C GLY A 82 -4.69 11.24 17.30
N VAL A 83 -4.30 10.06 17.76
CA VAL A 83 -4.67 8.77 17.13
C VAL A 83 -5.22 7.84 18.20
N LYS A 84 -6.37 7.23 17.95
CA LYS A 84 -6.98 6.26 18.87
C LYS A 84 -6.40 4.85 18.65
N PRO A 85 -6.38 4.01 19.70
CA PRO A 85 -5.99 2.62 19.55
C PRO A 85 -6.85 1.91 18.48
N GLY A 86 -6.19 1.18 17.58
CA GLY A 86 -6.84 0.50 16.46
C GLY A 86 -7.03 1.37 15.19
N GLU A 87 -6.73 2.66 15.26
CA GLU A 87 -6.69 3.51 14.08
C GLU A 87 -5.40 3.29 13.27
N ASP A 88 -5.49 3.60 11.99
CA ASP A 88 -4.39 3.52 11.04
C ASP A 88 -3.54 4.81 11.10
N VAL A 89 -2.21 4.66 11.04
CA VAL A 89 -1.25 5.79 11.02
C VAL A 89 -0.41 5.69 9.77
N GLY A 90 -0.44 6.72 8.92
CA GLY A 90 0.39 6.79 7.71
C GLY A 90 1.88 6.76 8.05
N ILE A 91 2.61 5.82 7.45
CA ILE A 91 4.06 5.67 7.67
C ILE A 91 4.88 5.78 6.38
N ALA A 92 4.28 5.51 5.24
CA ALA A 92 4.92 5.63 3.93
C ALA A 92 3.88 5.86 2.84
N TYR A 93 4.34 6.28 1.69
CA TYR A 93 3.55 6.35 0.46
C TYR A 93 4.46 6.23 -0.75
N GLY A 94 3.88 5.97 -1.91
CA GLY A 94 4.59 5.97 -3.18
C GLY A 94 3.61 5.86 -4.33
N GLN A 95 4.08 6.12 -5.53
CA GLN A 95 3.28 6.00 -6.75
C GLN A 95 3.57 4.67 -7.43
N ALA A 96 2.54 3.98 -7.87
CA ALA A 96 2.67 2.81 -8.71
C ALA A 96 3.17 3.22 -10.12
N ASP A 97 3.98 2.37 -10.73
CA ASP A 97 4.41 2.56 -12.12
C ASP A 97 3.30 2.17 -13.13
N ASP A 98 3.59 2.29 -14.42
CA ASP A 98 2.64 1.94 -15.50
C ASP A 98 2.27 0.45 -15.51
N ALA A 99 3.10 -0.41 -14.91
CA ALA A 99 2.85 -1.85 -14.76
C ALA A 99 2.13 -2.20 -13.45
N GLY A 100 1.83 -1.22 -12.60
CA GLY A 100 1.18 -1.40 -11.30
C GLY A 100 2.14 -1.92 -10.22
N ASN A 101 3.45 -1.72 -10.37
CA ASN A 101 4.42 -1.98 -9.30
C ASN A 101 4.56 -0.75 -8.43
N PHE A 102 4.57 -0.95 -7.13
CA PHE A 102 4.68 0.08 -6.11
C PHE A 102 5.97 -0.05 -5.31
N LYS A 103 6.56 1.08 -4.95
CA LYS A 103 7.65 1.17 -3.99
C LYS A 103 7.49 2.42 -3.14
N GLY A 104 7.51 2.26 -1.80
CA GLY A 104 7.49 3.35 -0.84
C GLY A 104 8.48 3.09 0.28
N GLU A 105 9.11 4.13 0.82
CA GLU A 105 10.04 4.04 1.94
C GLU A 105 9.52 4.84 3.12
N VAL A 106 9.73 4.33 4.35
CA VAL A 106 9.41 5.05 5.58
C VAL A 106 10.41 6.21 5.76
N PRO A 107 9.97 7.46 5.63
CA PRO A 107 10.88 8.60 5.77
C PRO A 107 11.34 8.76 7.23
N ALA A 108 12.47 9.45 7.43
CA ALA A 108 13.02 9.72 8.76
C ALA A 108 12.01 10.43 9.67
N THR A 109 11.18 11.32 9.12
CA THR A 109 10.12 12.01 9.86
C THR A 109 9.05 11.07 10.41
N ALA A 110 8.63 10.06 9.63
CA ALA A 110 7.68 9.05 10.10
C ALA A 110 8.33 8.15 11.17
N LYS A 111 9.62 7.80 11.03
CA LYS A 111 10.37 7.09 12.07
C LYS A 111 10.40 7.88 13.38
N LEU A 112 10.68 9.18 13.33
CA LEU A 112 10.68 10.05 14.50
C LEU A 112 9.30 10.23 15.11
N ASN A 113 8.30 10.57 14.31
CA ASN A 113 6.97 10.94 14.81
C ASN A 113 6.13 9.73 15.22
N THR A 114 6.18 8.65 14.43
CA THR A 114 5.31 7.48 14.60
C THR A 114 6.00 6.38 15.39
N ILE A 115 7.24 6.01 15.04
CA ILE A 115 7.92 4.90 15.70
C ILE A 115 8.53 5.34 17.03
N PHE A 116 9.21 6.49 17.07
CA PHE A 116 9.85 7.00 18.30
C PHE A 116 9.01 8.02 19.06
N ARG A 117 7.94 8.52 18.49
CA ARG A 117 7.03 9.50 19.11
C ARG A 117 7.78 10.68 19.76
N VAL A 118 8.78 11.19 19.06
CA VAL A 118 9.66 12.28 19.52
C VAL A 118 8.89 13.60 19.57
N GLY A 119 9.06 14.34 20.64
CA GLY A 119 8.63 15.75 20.71
C GLY A 119 9.55 16.65 19.89
N TRP A 120 9.06 17.84 19.53
CA TRP A 120 9.79 18.82 18.76
C TRP A 120 10.04 20.07 19.59
N THR A 121 11.25 20.60 19.53
CA THR A 121 11.61 21.87 20.15
C THR A 121 10.97 23.05 19.40
N PRO A 122 10.89 24.27 20.00
CA PRO A 122 10.38 25.44 19.30
C PRO A 122 11.10 25.80 17.99
N ILE A 123 12.36 25.37 17.85
CA ILE A 123 13.17 25.56 16.63
C ILE A 123 13.04 24.40 15.64
N LEU A 124 11.99 23.57 15.77
CA LEU A 124 11.70 22.42 14.92
C LEU A 124 12.82 21.36 14.85
N ALA A 125 13.59 21.21 15.93
CA ALA A 125 14.53 20.11 16.08
C ALA A 125 13.90 18.98 16.91
N PRO A 126 14.17 17.69 16.61
CA PRO A 126 13.73 16.59 17.45
C PRO A 126 14.33 16.69 18.84
N ASP A 127 13.54 16.49 19.89
CA ASP A 127 14.01 16.47 21.28
C ASP A 127 14.25 15.02 21.74
N PRO A 128 15.52 14.55 21.80
CA PRO A 128 15.84 13.20 22.21
C PRO A 128 15.40 12.84 23.63
N LYS A 129 15.16 13.84 24.50
CA LYS A 129 14.71 13.61 25.87
C LYS A 129 13.26 13.12 25.93
N THR A 130 12.50 13.34 24.87
CA THR A 130 11.09 12.94 24.76
C THR A 130 10.89 11.62 24.05
N LEU A 131 11.97 10.90 23.69
CA LEU A 131 11.91 9.59 23.04
C LEU A 131 11.00 8.63 23.80
N ASN A 132 9.96 8.19 23.14
CA ASN A 132 9.00 7.21 23.65
C ASN A 132 8.66 6.20 22.53
N PRO A 133 9.57 5.25 22.24
CA PRO A 133 9.37 4.31 21.14
C PRO A 133 8.11 3.47 21.34
N ILE A 134 7.51 3.04 20.23
CA ILE A 134 6.42 2.07 20.28
C ILE A 134 6.90 0.77 20.91
N PRO A 135 6.04 -0.01 21.57
CA PRO A 135 6.41 -1.30 22.13
C PRO A 135 6.97 -2.23 21.05
N PRO A 136 7.98 -3.06 21.37
CA PRO A 136 8.39 -4.16 20.49
C PRO A 136 7.23 -5.11 20.23
N GLY A 137 7.12 -5.62 19.00
CA GLY A 137 6.05 -6.52 18.60
C GLY A 137 5.81 -6.53 17.10
N VAL A 138 4.84 -7.31 16.66
CA VAL A 138 4.42 -7.43 15.27
C VAL A 138 3.27 -6.46 15.01
N TYR A 139 3.47 -5.59 14.04
CA TYR A 139 2.51 -4.57 13.64
C TYR A 139 1.90 -4.94 12.29
N LYS A 140 0.57 -4.86 12.21
CA LYS A 140 -0.14 -5.01 10.94
C LYS A 140 0.07 -3.76 10.10
N ILE A 141 0.46 -3.98 8.86
CA ILE A 141 0.62 -2.93 7.86
C ILE A 141 -0.49 -3.09 6.81
N LYS A 142 -1.09 -1.98 6.42
CA LYS A 142 -2.10 -1.90 5.35
C LYS A 142 -1.55 -1.01 4.26
N ALA A 143 -1.67 -1.46 3.02
CA ALA A 143 -1.45 -0.62 1.86
C ALA A 143 -2.77 -0.42 1.13
N SER A 144 -3.09 0.81 0.77
CA SER A 144 -4.33 1.18 0.10
C SER A 144 -4.07 2.04 -1.12
N GLY A 145 -4.71 1.69 -2.23
CA GLY A 145 -4.69 2.49 -3.45
C GLY A 145 -5.73 3.60 -3.38
N ALA A 146 -5.30 4.84 -3.62
CA ALA A 146 -6.15 6.02 -3.48
C ALA A 146 -7.30 6.08 -4.51
N ASP A 147 -7.05 5.57 -5.72
CA ASP A 147 -8.02 5.65 -6.82
C ASP A 147 -8.83 4.35 -6.99
N SER A 148 -8.16 3.20 -6.86
CA SER A 148 -8.80 1.89 -7.07
C SER A 148 -9.51 1.35 -5.84
N GLY A 149 -9.16 1.85 -4.64
CA GLY A 149 -9.57 1.27 -3.37
C GLY A 149 -9.01 -0.13 -3.12
N ALA A 150 -8.00 -0.56 -3.89
CA ALA A 150 -7.31 -1.83 -3.68
C ALA A 150 -6.64 -1.86 -2.31
N LEU A 151 -6.68 -3.01 -1.66
CA LEU A 151 -6.11 -3.20 -0.33
C LEU A 151 -5.18 -4.41 -0.31
N ALA A 152 -4.03 -4.25 0.34
CA ALA A 152 -3.10 -5.33 0.65
C ALA A 152 -2.60 -5.20 2.09
N THR A 153 -2.17 -6.31 2.69
CA THR A 153 -1.67 -6.30 4.06
C THR A 153 -0.40 -7.11 4.19
N THR A 154 0.50 -6.66 5.07
CA THR A 154 1.70 -7.39 5.50
C THR A 154 1.92 -7.14 6.99
N THR A 155 3.04 -7.60 7.53
CA THR A 155 3.44 -7.34 8.92
C THR A 155 4.87 -6.84 8.97
N LEU A 156 5.16 -5.98 9.96
CA LEU A 156 6.49 -5.50 10.28
C LEU A 156 6.76 -5.75 11.77
N GLU A 157 7.86 -6.42 12.09
CA GLU A 157 8.25 -6.69 13.47
C GLU A 157 9.25 -5.64 13.96
N PHE A 158 8.93 -4.99 15.07
CA PHE A 158 9.89 -4.17 15.81
C PHE A 158 10.45 -4.95 17.01
N VAL A 159 11.77 -4.97 17.14
CA VAL A 159 12.45 -5.68 18.23
C VAL A 159 13.25 -4.72 19.11
N LYS A 160 13.50 -5.14 20.35
CA LYS A 160 14.38 -4.40 21.26
C LYS A 160 15.79 -4.32 20.67
N PRO A 161 16.51 -3.21 20.91
CA PRO A 161 17.92 -3.12 20.54
C PRO A 161 18.72 -4.26 21.16
N ALA A 162 19.67 -4.80 20.39
CA ALA A 162 20.63 -5.73 20.95
C ALA A 162 21.47 -5.03 22.05
N PRO A 163 21.82 -5.72 23.14
CA PRO A 163 22.72 -5.14 24.13
C PRO A 163 24.06 -4.76 23.47
N PRO A 164 24.69 -3.66 23.90
CA PRO A 164 25.98 -3.27 23.36
C PRO A 164 26.97 -4.41 23.52
N LYS A 165 27.71 -4.71 22.46
CA LYS A 165 28.81 -5.67 22.52
C LYS A 165 29.85 -5.10 23.48
N GLN A 166 30.09 -5.84 24.57
CA GLN A 166 31.18 -5.54 25.53
C GLN A 166 32.52 -5.76 24.87
#